data_e1d9eb6fca0007af5822d7bb0d81cb19
#
_entry.id   e1d9eb6fca0007af5822d7bb0d81cb19
#
_cell.length_a   1.000
_cell.length_b   1.000
_cell.length_c   1.000
_cell.angle_alpha   90.00
_cell.angle_beta   90.00
_cell.angle_gamma   90.00
#
_symmetry.space_group_name_H-M   'P 1'
#
loop_
_entity.id
_entity.type
_entity.pdbx_description
1 polymer ?
#
loop_
_entity_poly.entity_id
_entity_poly.type
_entity_poly.pdbx_seq_one_letter_code
_entity_poly.pdbx_strand_id
1 'polypeptide(L)'
;MHGWMATILAIVITLFMSTAPSYAGIVDQQDQKSESMENGGNVLPPKAQPKGYSLSDMAKATAAFNVTNPRPDVFPEVVNGKPFQGLFITPANTTNTFNVKRGTMLYVPVSAIDDSPTIVGTFPKVGDQKALEFYFYNHSQLGTQYINITVDGKVTSLDDKYVVEVKVPPLPDGNGTQYITAAAFLTPLKRGTQTVEISTLEDGDAICAAIGGCPPPFQFSVVYNVIVH
;
A
#
# COMPACT_ATOMS: atom_id res chain seq x y z
N MET A 1 24.79 15.63 -31.76
CA MET A 1 23.69 16.28 -31.02
C MET A 1 22.57 15.28 -30.97
N HIS A 2 22.49 14.49 -29.89
CA HIS A 2 21.42 13.50 -29.68
C HIS A 2 20.70 13.92 -28.42
N GLY A 3 19.46 14.34 -28.61
CA GLY A 3 18.57 14.74 -27.51
C GLY A 3 18.14 13.51 -26.69
N TRP A 4 18.41 13.55 -25.43
CA TRP A 4 17.89 12.64 -24.46
C TRP A 4 16.46 13.07 -24.12
N MET A 5 15.48 12.28 -24.57
CA MET A 5 14.11 12.39 -24.07
C MET A 5 14.08 11.76 -22.68
N ALA A 6 13.85 12.60 -21.69
CA ALA A 6 13.51 12.16 -20.35
C ALA A 6 12.15 11.45 -20.43
N THR A 7 12.15 10.17 -20.16
CA THR A 7 10.94 9.37 -20.01
C THR A 7 10.33 9.74 -18.66
N ILE A 8 9.34 10.63 -18.71
CA ILE A 8 8.51 10.96 -17.54
C ILE A 8 7.75 9.70 -17.18
N LEU A 9 7.97 9.21 -15.97
CA LEU A 9 7.20 8.14 -15.33
C LEU A 9 5.72 8.53 -15.35
N ALA A 10 4.98 7.98 -16.31
CA ALA A 10 3.55 8.16 -16.41
C ALA A 10 2.90 7.26 -15.35
N ILE A 11 2.67 7.80 -14.15
CA ILE A 11 1.62 7.29 -13.27
C ILE A 11 0.33 7.48 -14.06
N VAL A 12 -0.18 6.41 -14.66
CA VAL A 12 -1.48 6.43 -15.34
C VAL A 12 -2.56 6.56 -14.27
N ILE A 13 -2.80 7.81 -13.85
CA ILE A 13 -3.97 8.18 -13.07
C ILE A 13 -5.12 8.27 -14.06
N THR A 14 -5.87 7.20 -14.22
CA THR A 14 -7.18 7.27 -14.86
C THR A 14 -8.13 7.94 -13.86
N LEU A 15 -8.31 9.25 -14.00
CA LEU A 15 -9.30 10.00 -13.23
C LEU A 15 -10.70 9.51 -13.61
N PHE A 16 -11.30 8.68 -12.79
CA PHE A 16 -12.73 8.53 -12.75
C PHE A 16 -13.29 9.60 -11.80
N MET A 17 -13.83 10.69 -12.38
CA MET A 17 -14.65 11.63 -11.63
C MET A 17 -15.95 10.94 -11.23
N SER A 18 -16.01 10.46 -10.00
CA SER A 18 -17.28 10.11 -9.35
C SER A 18 -17.68 11.28 -8.47
N THR A 19 -18.76 11.94 -8.83
CA THR A 19 -19.39 13.00 -8.04
C THR A 19 -20.02 12.38 -6.80
N ALA A 20 -19.40 12.57 -5.64
CA ALA A 20 -20.02 12.23 -4.35
C ALA A 20 -20.77 13.45 -3.80
N PRO A 21 -21.94 13.26 -3.16
CA PRO A 21 -22.70 14.34 -2.56
C PRO A 21 -22.02 14.84 -1.27
N SER A 22 -21.96 16.16 -1.13
CA SER A 22 -21.46 16.85 0.06
C SER A 22 -22.36 16.55 1.27
N TYR A 23 -21.81 15.92 2.29
CA TYR A 23 -22.37 15.93 3.64
C TYR A 23 -21.48 16.82 4.53
N ALA A 24 -21.98 18.04 4.79
CA ALA A 24 -21.44 18.87 5.85
C ALA A 24 -21.98 18.36 7.20
N GLY A 25 -21.13 17.73 7.97
CA GLY A 25 -21.38 17.34 9.36
C GLY A 25 -20.25 17.88 10.23
N ILE A 26 -20.56 18.90 11.02
CA ILE A 26 -19.70 19.43 12.10
C ILE A 26 -19.57 18.29 13.13
N VAL A 27 -18.36 17.83 13.40
CA VAL A 27 -18.05 16.94 14.52
C VAL A 27 -17.14 17.65 15.49
N ASP A 28 -17.66 17.88 16.70
CA ASP A 28 -16.97 18.38 17.89
C ASP A 28 -15.71 17.55 18.17
N GLN A 29 -14.61 18.26 18.41
CA GLN A 29 -13.39 17.67 18.99
C GLN A 29 -13.66 17.37 20.48
N GLN A 30 -13.85 16.12 20.82
CA GLN A 30 -13.71 15.63 22.18
C GLN A 30 -12.63 14.57 22.27
N ASP A 31 -11.75 14.78 23.27
CA ASP A 31 -10.68 13.92 23.76
C ASP A 31 -10.90 12.42 23.49
N GLN A 32 -10.17 11.84 22.55
CA GLN A 32 -10.06 10.40 22.46
C GLN A 32 -8.82 9.90 23.19
N LYS A 33 -9.06 9.55 24.45
CA LYS A 33 -8.29 8.60 25.24
C LYS A 33 -7.99 7.36 24.39
N SER A 34 -6.73 6.95 24.34
CA SER A 34 -6.27 5.76 23.61
C SER A 34 -7.00 4.50 24.09
N GLU A 35 -8.11 4.19 23.45
CA GLU A 35 -8.70 2.86 23.55
C GLU A 35 -7.98 1.96 22.53
N SER A 36 -7.60 0.78 22.98
CA SER A 36 -7.05 -0.29 22.16
C SER A 36 -7.89 -0.44 20.88
N MET A 37 -7.29 -0.15 19.71
CA MET A 37 -7.95 -0.37 18.44
C MET A 37 -8.34 -1.84 18.36
N GLU A 38 -9.63 -2.15 18.44
CA GLU A 38 -10.16 -3.43 18.01
C GLU A 38 -9.87 -3.53 16.51
N ASN A 39 -8.87 -4.33 16.16
CA ASN A 39 -8.57 -4.65 14.77
C ASN A 39 -9.85 -5.12 14.09
N GLY A 40 -10.29 -4.43 13.05
CA GLY A 40 -11.50 -4.77 12.30
C GLY A 40 -11.41 -6.16 11.68
N GLY A 41 -11.76 -7.14 12.45
CA GLY A 41 -12.10 -8.53 12.19
C GLY A 41 -11.17 -9.42 11.35
N ASN A 42 -10.45 -8.90 10.34
CA ASN A 42 -9.64 -9.71 9.41
C ASN A 42 -8.17 -9.28 9.33
N VAL A 43 -7.82 -8.04 9.69
CA VAL A 43 -6.44 -7.55 9.65
C VAL A 43 -5.66 -8.13 10.83
N LEU A 44 -4.57 -8.82 10.54
CA LEU A 44 -3.68 -9.36 11.56
C LEU A 44 -2.79 -8.27 12.16
N PRO A 45 -2.39 -8.40 13.44
CA PRO A 45 -1.43 -7.50 14.06
C PRO A 45 -0.11 -7.40 13.26
N PRO A 46 0.60 -6.26 13.29
CA PRO A 46 1.78 -6.02 12.45
C PRO A 46 2.94 -6.99 12.71
N LYS A 47 3.02 -7.55 13.92
CA LYS A 47 4.03 -8.57 14.28
C LYS A 47 3.59 -10.01 13.97
N ALA A 48 2.41 -10.21 13.40
CA ALA A 48 1.96 -11.54 13.02
C ALA A 48 2.87 -12.12 11.93
N GLN A 49 3.13 -13.42 12.04
CA GLN A 49 3.94 -14.16 11.06
C GLN A 49 3.15 -15.37 10.54
N PRO A 50 2.07 -15.13 9.77
CA PRO A 50 1.29 -16.23 9.24
C PRO A 50 2.17 -17.10 8.33
N LYS A 51 2.07 -18.43 8.50
CA LYS A 51 2.91 -19.40 7.77
C LYS A 51 4.43 -19.16 7.94
N GLY A 52 4.85 -18.43 8.96
CA GLY A 52 6.25 -18.11 9.25
C GLY A 52 6.84 -16.92 8.48
N TYR A 53 6.02 -16.08 7.82
CA TYR A 53 6.46 -14.90 7.09
C TYR A 53 6.07 -13.62 7.83
N SER A 54 7.04 -12.72 8.00
CA SER A 54 6.82 -11.35 8.47
C SER A 54 6.37 -10.43 7.33
N LEU A 55 5.91 -9.22 7.67
CA LEU A 55 5.65 -8.17 6.67
C LEU A 55 6.92 -7.83 5.88
N SER A 56 8.09 -7.80 6.55
CA SER A 56 9.38 -7.55 5.88
C SER A 56 9.77 -8.66 4.90
N ASP A 57 9.46 -9.93 5.20
CA ASP A 57 9.71 -11.03 4.26
C ASP A 57 8.83 -10.90 3.02
N MET A 58 7.57 -10.53 3.21
CA MET A 58 6.64 -10.29 2.10
C MET A 58 7.04 -9.06 1.29
N ALA A 59 7.43 -7.97 1.93
CA ALA A 59 7.92 -6.77 1.26
C ALA A 59 9.12 -7.10 0.35
N LYS A 60 10.13 -7.83 0.86
CA LYS A 60 11.28 -8.28 0.06
C LYS A 60 10.87 -9.14 -1.13
N ALA A 61 9.98 -10.09 -0.90
CA ALA A 61 9.56 -11.05 -1.93
C ALA A 61 8.74 -10.39 -3.04
N THR A 62 8.04 -9.28 -2.76
CA THR A 62 7.08 -8.67 -3.67
C THR A 62 7.51 -7.31 -4.21
N ALA A 63 8.60 -6.73 -3.73
CA ALA A 63 9.05 -5.39 -4.14
C ALA A 63 9.19 -5.26 -5.65
N ALA A 64 9.98 -6.12 -6.29
CA ALA A 64 10.18 -6.08 -7.74
C ALA A 64 8.88 -6.24 -8.52
N PHE A 65 7.98 -7.12 -8.08
CA PHE A 65 6.65 -7.27 -8.67
C PHE A 65 5.84 -5.96 -8.52
N ASN A 66 5.86 -5.36 -7.33
CA ASN A 66 5.02 -4.20 -7.04
C ASN A 66 5.44 -2.95 -7.83
N VAL A 67 6.73 -2.76 -8.09
CA VAL A 67 7.25 -1.59 -8.84
C VAL A 67 7.37 -1.85 -10.36
N THR A 68 7.21 -3.09 -10.83
CA THR A 68 7.22 -3.39 -12.28
C THR A 68 6.02 -2.73 -12.96
N ASN A 69 6.27 -2.01 -14.05
CA ASN A 69 5.22 -1.36 -14.84
C ASN A 69 5.37 -1.71 -16.34
N PRO A 70 4.39 -2.35 -17.00
CA PRO A 70 3.18 -2.91 -16.35
C PRO A 70 3.51 -4.10 -15.45
N ARG A 71 2.73 -4.27 -14.38
CA ARG A 71 2.89 -5.44 -13.49
C ARG A 71 2.54 -6.74 -14.22
N PRO A 72 3.28 -7.83 -13.95
CA PRO A 72 2.89 -9.14 -14.47
C PRO A 72 1.56 -9.61 -13.85
N ASP A 73 0.82 -10.45 -14.58
CA ASP A 73 -0.49 -10.95 -14.14
C ASP A 73 -0.40 -11.98 -13.01
N VAL A 74 0.78 -12.58 -12.82
CA VAL A 74 1.00 -13.65 -11.87
C VAL A 74 1.72 -13.09 -10.66
N PHE A 75 1.09 -13.21 -9.50
CA PHE A 75 1.70 -12.89 -8.22
C PHE A 75 2.87 -13.85 -7.96
N PRO A 76 4.06 -13.35 -7.55
CA PRO A 76 5.21 -14.20 -7.30
C PRO A 76 4.94 -15.18 -6.17
N GLU A 77 5.40 -16.41 -6.31
CA GLU A 77 5.46 -17.34 -5.19
C GLU A 77 6.40 -16.78 -4.14
N VAL A 78 5.87 -16.59 -2.94
CA VAL A 78 6.68 -16.18 -1.82
C VAL A 78 7.33 -17.39 -1.21
N VAL A 79 8.64 -17.48 -1.34
CA VAL A 79 9.54 -18.44 -0.68
C VAL A 79 8.99 -19.85 -0.49
N ASN A 80 9.54 -20.83 -1.18
CA ASN A 80 9.22 -22.27 -1.07
C ASN A 80 7.78 -22.69 -1.40
N GLY A 81 7.13 -22.03 -2.38
CA GLY A 81 5.82 -22.45 -2.86
C GLY A 81 4.69 -22.35 -1.83
N LYS A 82 4.82 -21.47 -0.84
CA LYS A 82 3.75 -21.23 0.14
C LYS A 82 2.93 -20.04 -0.31
N PRO A 83 1.74 -20.24 -0.88
CA PRO A 83 1.00 -19.16 -1.50
C PRO A 83 0.32 -18.27 -0.46
N PHE A 84 0.60 -16.97 -0.58
CA PHE A 84 -0.33 -15.94 -0.19
C PHE A 84 -0.98 -15.42 -1.47
N GLN A 85 -2.24 -15.02 -1.43
CA GLN A 85 -2.79 -14.19 -2.46
C GLN A 85 -2.44 -12.74 -2.14
N GLY A 86 -1.61 -12.12 -2.98
CA GLY A 86 -1.39 -10.68 -2.93
C GLY A 86 -2.52 -9.94 -3.62
N LEU A 87 -3.02 -8.87 -3.00
CA LEU A 87 -3.99 -7.98 -3.63
C LEU A 87 -3.23 -6.81 -4.27
N PHE A 88 -2.95 -6.94 -5.55
CA PHE A 88 -2.28 -5.91 -6.36
C PHE A 88 -3.13 -5.57 -7.57
N ILE A 89 -3.05 -4.33 -8.02
CA ILE A 89 -3.59 -3.97 -9.34
C ILE A 89 -2.64 -4.53 -10.39
N THR A 90 -3.19 -5.32 -11.32
CA THR A 90 -2.46 -5.82 -12.49
C THR A 90 -3.18 -5.42 -13.77
N PRO A 91 -2.50 -5.37 -14.93
CA PRO A 91 -3.15 -5.07 -16.22
C PRO A 91 -4.29 -6.02 -16.56
N ALA A 92 -4.16 -7.30 -16.22
CA ALA A 92 -5.21 -8.30 -16.45
C ALA A 92 -6.34 -8.23 -15.43
N ASN A 93 -6.11 -7.60 -14.28
CA ASN A 93 -7.10 -7.51 -13.20
C ASN A 93 -7.87 -6.19 -13.25
N THR A 94 -8.42 -5.86 -14.41
CA THR A 94 -9.18 -4.61 -14.64
C THR A 94 -10.41 -4.47 -13.74
N THR A 95 -10.93 -5.58 -13.23
CA THR A 95 -12.07 -5.61 -12.30
C THR A 95 -11.63 -5.77 -10.86
N ASN A 96 -10.31 -5.86 -10.59
CA ASN A 96 -9.76 -6.14 -9.27
C ASN A 96 -10.43 -7.36 -8.59
N THR A 97 -10.69 -8.43 -9.36
CA THR A 97 -11.34 -9.63 -8.87
C THR A 97 -10.34 -10.76 -8.71
N PHE A 98 -10.30 -11.36 -7.52
CA PHE A 98 -9.41 -12.46 -7.17
C PHE A 98 -10.22 -13.68 -6.76
N ASN A 99 -9.94 -14.82 -7.39
CA ASN A 99 -10.52 -16.11 -7.04
C ASN A 99 -9.55 -16.86 -6.13
N VAL A 100 -9.95 -17.16 -4.91
CA VAL A 100 -9.10 -17.81 -3.92
C VAL A 100 -9.74 -19.05 -3.33
N LYS A 101 -8.92 -20.03 -2.95
CA LYS A 101 -9.38 -21.22 -2.22
C LYS A 101 -9.68 -20.87 -0.77
N ARG A 102 -10.63 -21.57 -0.16
CA ARG A 102 -10.89 -21.48 1.28
C ARG A 102 -9.59 -21.67 2.08
N GLY A 103 -9.35 -20.84 3.07
CA GLY A 103 -8.16 -20.88 3.90
C GLY A 103 -6.94 -20.14 3.31
N THR A 104 -7.07 -19.52 2.15
CA THR A 104 -6.01 -18.67 1.58
C THR A 104 -5.81 -17.43 2.46
N MET A 105 -4.57 -17.19 2.89
CA MET A 105 -4.17 -15.95 3.53
C MET A 105 -3.95 -14.87 2.48
N LEU A 106 -4.28 -13.63 2.80
CA LEU A 106 -4.06 -12.50 1.90
C LEU A 106 -2.89 -11.64 2.41
N TYR A 107 -2.13 -11.08 1.48
CA TYR A 107 -1.16 -10.02 1.71
C TYR A 107 -1.61 -8.77 0.96
N VAL A 108 -1.74 -7.65 1.67
CA VAL A 108 -2.33 -6.42 1.14
C VAL A 108 -1.34 -5.27 1.35
N PRO A 109 -0.53 -4.92 0.33
CA PRO A 109 0.22 -3.67 0.32
C PRO A 109 -0.74 -2.52 -0.01
N VAL A 110 -0.71 -1.46 0.81
CA VAL A 110 -1.60 -0.29 0.63
C VAL A 110 -0.86 0.86 -0.01
N SER A 111 0.31 1.19 0.50
CA SER A 111 1.19 2.23 -0.03
C SER A 111 2.61 1.67 -0.17
N ALA A 112 3.32 2.05 -1.22
CA ALA A 112 4.68 1.60 -1.43
C ALA A 112 5.49 2.65 -2.17
N ILE A 113 6.77 2.77 -1.81
CA ILE A 113 7.73 3.66 -2.42
C ILE A 113 9.14 3.03 -2.34
N ASP A 114 10.01 3.38 -3.25
CA ASP A 114 11.39 2.92 -3.28
C ASP A 114 12.37 4.06 -3.56
N ASP A 115 13.66 3.79 -3.45
CA ASP A 115 14.72 4.76 -3.65
C ASP A 115 15.22 4.85 -5.11
N SER A 116 14.42 4.38 -6.07
CA SER A 116 14.71 4.60 -7.50
C SER A 116 14.62 6.08 -7.87
N PRO A 117 15.42 6.57 -8.79
CA PRO A 117 15.27 7.94 -9.32
C PRO A 117 13.94 8.12 -10.10
N THR A 118 13.15 9.15 -9.86
CA THR A 118 13.35 10.32 -9.01
C THR A 118 12.91 10.02 -7.57
N ILE A 119 13.83 10.18 -6.62
CA ILE A 119 13.53 9.92 -5.21
C ILE A 119 12.56 10.99 -4.68
N VAL A 120 11.51 10.54 -4.01
CA VAL A 120 10.55 11.42 -3.33
C VAL A 120 11.05 11.75 -1.93
N GLY A 121 11.29 13.02 -1.65
CA GLY A 121 11.72 13.47 -0.33
C GLY A 121 13.13 12.99 0.08
N THR A 122 13.34 12.86 1.40
CA THR A 122 14.60 12.35 1.97
C THR A 122 14.43 10.92 2.41
N PHE A 123 14.81 9.97 1.56
CA PHE A 123 14.62 8.55 1.80
C PHE A 123 15.36 8.09 3.08
N PRO A 124 14.71 7.37 4.01
CA PRO A 124 15.30 6.99 5.29
C PRO A 124 16.40 5.94 5.10
N LYS A 125 17.28 5.82 6.11
CA LYS A 125 18.27 4.74 6.14
C LYS A 125 17.63 3.48 6.71
N VAL A 126 17.90 2.34 6.08
CA VAL A 126 17.37 1.04 6.53
C VAL A 126 17.72 0.77 7.99
N GLY A 127 16.68 0.47 8.78
CA GLY A 127 16.77 0.18 10.20
C GLY A 127 16.66 1.41 11.12
N ASP A 128 16.47 2.60 10.56
CA ASP A 128 16.16 3.81 11.34
C ASP A 128 14.64 4.01 11.42
N GLN A 129 14.02 3.39 12.42
CA GLN A 129 12.56 3.46 12.61
C GLN A 129 12.05 4.89 12.78
N LYS A 130 12.85 5.77 13.42
CA LYS A 130 12.44 7.18 13.60
C LYS A 130 12.48 7.95 12.28
N ALA A 131 13.49 7.69 11.45
CA ALA A 131 13.57 8.28 10.13
C ALA A 131 12.44 7.76 9.23
N LEU A 132 12.09 6.48 9.33
CA LEU A 132 10.97 5.88 8.60
C LEU A 132 9.62 6.51 9.00
N GLU A 133 9.35 6.64 10.30
CA GLU A 133 8.16 7.29 10.82
C GLU A 133 8.09 8.76 10.37
N PHE A 134 9.20 9.50 10.49
CA PHE A 134 9.30 10.87 10.02
C PHE A 134 9.02 10.96 8.50
N TYR A 135 9.61 10.07 7.70
CA TYR A 135 9.41 10.05 6.27
C TYR A 135 7.95 9.83 5.87
N PHE A 136 7.26 8.92 6.55
CA PHE A 136 5.88 8.60 6.24
C PHE A 136 4.89 9.68 6.70
N TYR A 137 5.03 10.17 7.94
CA TYR A 137 3.98 10.98 8.58
C TYR A 137 4.29 12.48 8.67
N ASN A 138 5.55 12.89 8.50
CA ASN A 138 5.87 14.32 8.57
C ASN A 138 5.44 15.03 7.28
N HIS A 139 4.78 16.19 7.43
CA HIS A 139 4.26 16.98 6.32
C HIS A 139 5.36 17.45 5.35
N SER A 140 6.60 17.64 5.79
CA SER A 140 7.73 17.96 4.90
C SER A 140 8.16 16.79 4.00
N GLN A 141 7.61 15.59 4.19
CA GLN A 141 7.91 14.38 3.45
C GLN A 141 6.62 13.87 2.76
N LEU A 142 6.12 12.66 3.08
CA LEU A 142 4.89 12.13 2.48
C LEU A 142 3.62 12.72 3.12
N GLY A 143 3.66 13.09 4.41
CA GLY A 143 2.52 13.68 5.11
C GLY A 143 1.30 12.77 5.13
N THR A 144 1.51 11.49 5.39
CA THR A 144 0.44 10.50 5.38
C THR A 144 -0.58 10.79 6.48
N GLN A 145 -1.82 11.06 6.10
CA GLN A 145 -2.92 11.36 7.00
C GLN A 145 -3.64 10.09 7.47
N TYR A 146 -3.79 9.12 6.59
CA TYR A 146 -4.30 7.79 6.94
C TYR A 146 -3.87 6.74 5.92
N ILE A 147 -3.82 5.50 6.41
CA ILE A 147 -3.68 4.28 5.61
C ILE A 147 -4.71 3.30 6.14
N ASN A 148 -5.68 2.90 5.31
CA ASN A 148 -6.77 2.04 5.74
C ASN A 148 -6.89 0.78 4.90
N ILE A 149 -7.30 -0.30 5.56
CA ILE A 149 -7.85 -1.50 4.92
C ILE A 149 -9.29 -1.67 5.43
N THR A 150 -10.23 -1.77 4.51
CA THR A 150 -11.64 -2.02 4.82
C THR A 150 -12.03 -3.40 4.30
N VAL A 151 -12.51 -4.27 5.17
CA VAL A 151 -13.02 -5.60 4.79
C VAL A 151 -14.52 -5.65 5.07
N ASP A 152 -15.33 -5.80 4.04
CA ASP A 152 -16.80 -5.82 4.13
C ASP A 152 -17.35 -4.66 4.98
N GLY A 153 -16.85 -3.46 4.75
CA GLY A 153 -17.24 -2.24 5.45
C GLY A 153 -16.61 -2.02 6.83
N LYS A 154 -15.79 -2.96 7.34
CA LYS A 154 -15.05 -2.78 8.60
C LYS A 154 -13.68 -2.19 8.32
N VAL A 155 -13.47 -0.97 8.79
CA VAL A 155 -12.21 -0.22 8.61
C VAL A 155 -11.18 -0.64 9.67
N THR A 156 -9.95 -0.85 9.24
CA THR A 156 -8.75 -0.93 10.09
C THR A 156 -7.76 0.10 9.61
N SER A 157 -7.43 1.07 10.44
CA SER A 157 -6.34 2.01 10.18
C SER A 157 -5.00 1.36 10.54
N LEU A 158 -4.04 1.47 9.63
CA LEU A 158 -2.68 0.97 9.82
C LEU A 158 -1.82 2.09 10.41
N ASP A 159 -1.20 1.80 11.56
CA ASP A 159 -0.24 2.69 12.20
C ASP A 159 1.20 2.46 11.65
N ASP A 160 2.18 3.18 12.20
CA ASP A 160 3.60 3.08 11.85
C ASP A 160 4.18 1.66 11.95
N LYS A 161 3.59 0.80 12.78
CA LYS A 161 4.04 -0.60 12.95
C LYS A 161 3.74 -1.50 11.75
N TYR A 162 2.83 -1.07 10.88
CA TYR A 162 2.54 -1.74 9.61
C TYR A 162 3.43 -1.25 8.47
N VAL A 163 4.22 -0.20 8.70
CA VAL A 163 5.18 0.30 7.72
C VAL A 163 6.50 -0.45 7.89
N VAL A 164 6.95 -1.08 6.82
CA VAL A 164 8.22 -1.82 6.81
C VAL A 164 9.13 -1.31 5.73
N GLU A 165 10.42 -1.28 6.06
CA GLU A 165 11.50 -0.93 5.16
C GLU A 165 12.41 -2.13 4.97
N VAL A 166 12.82 -2.39 3.73
CA VAL A 166 13.66 -3.53 3.39
C VAL A 166 14.71 -3.18 2.34
N LYS A 167 15.88 -3.83 2.46
CA LYS A 167 16.85 -3.90 1.36
C LYS A 167 16.43 -4.96 0.37
N VAL A 168 16.54 -4.62 -0.92
CA VAL A 168 16.18 -5.48 -2.04
C VAL A 168 17.30 -5.47 -3.09
N PRO A 169 17.37 -6.46 -3.99
CA PRO A 169 18.16 -6.34 -5.22
C PRO A 169 17.72 -5.13 -6.03
N PRO A 170 18.57 -4.62 -6.96
CA PRO A 170 18.19 -3.50 -7.81
C PRO A 170 16.81 -3.70 -8.44
N LEU A 171 15.93 -2.72 -8.24
CA LEU A 171 14.55 -2.76 -8.68
C LEU A 171 14.41 -2.46 -10.18
N PRO A 172 13.41 -3.03 -10.87
CA PRO A 172 13.29 -2.93 -12.32
C PRO A 172 12.90 -1.55 -12.84
N ASP A 173 12.37 -0.68 -12.00
CA ASP A 173 11.89 0.66 -12.37
C ASP A 173 12.96 1.75 -12.36
N GLY A 174 14.08 1.55 -11.66
CA GLY A 174 15.12 2.57 -11.57
C GLY A 174 16.38 2.14 -10.84
N ASN A 175 16.56 0.84 -10.58
CA ASN A 175 17.69 0.27 -9.85
C ASN A 175 17.76 0.68 -8.36
N GLY A 176 16.65 1.13 -7.77
CA GLY A 176 16.53 1.29 -6.33
C GLY A 176 16.90 0.01 -5.58
N THR A 177 17.40 0.14 -4.37
CA THR A 177 17.84 -0.98 -3.52
C THR A 177 17.18 -1.01 -2.17
N GLN A 178 16.29 -0.05 -1.93
CA GLN A 178 15.48 0.06 -0.72
C GLN A 178 14.01 0.19 -1.11
N TYR A 179 13.16 -0.49 -0.38
CA TYR A 179 11.73 -0.49 -0.62
C TYR A 179 10.99 -0.35 0.70
N ILE A 180 10.04 0.56 0.74
CA ILE A 180 9.18 0.84 1.88
C ILE A 180 7.75 0.52 1.48
N THR A 181 7.01 -0.15 2.36
CA THR A 181 5.59 -0.38 2.14
C THR A 181 4.81 -0.38 3.45
N ALA A 182 3.63 0.20 3.42
CA ALA A 182 2.61 -0.03 4.43
C ALA A 182 1.75 -1.20 3.97
N ALA A 183 1.73 -2.29 4.74
CA ALA A 183 1.08 -3.52 4.35
C ALA A 183 0.52 -4.29 5.55
N ALA A 184 -0.46 -5.16 5.29
CA ALA A 184 -0.97 -6.06 6.31
C ALA A 184 -1.27 -7.45 5.75
N PHE A 185 -1.32 -8.43 6.66
CA PHE A 185 -1.93 -9.72 6.38
C PHE A 185 -3.40 -9.71 6.77
N LEU A 186 -4.22 -10.40 5.97
CA LEU A 186 -5.59 -10.71 6.37
C LEU A 186 -5.71 -12.20 6.66
N THR A 187 -6.50 -12.52 7.70
CA THR A 187 -6.96 -13.90 7.90
C THR A 187 -7.75 -14.38 6.69
N PRO A 188 -7.86 -15.71 6.46
CA PRO A 188 -8.72 -16.22 5.42
C PRO A 188 -10.13 -15.65 5.50
N LEU A 189 -10.61 -15.16 4.36
CA LEU A 189 -11.97 -14.63 4.25
C LEU A 189 -13.01 -15.74 4.25
N LYS A 190 -14.25 -15.39 4.56
CA LYS A 190 -15.40 -16.31 4.54
C LYS A 190 -15.69 -16.73 3.09
N ARG A 191 -16.36 -17.89 2.94
CA ARG A 191 -16.84 -18.35 1.63
C ARG A 191 -17.83 -17.35 1.02
N GLY A 192 -17.73 -17.17 -0.29
CA GLY A 192 -18.53 -16.21 -1.06
C GLY A 192 -17.70 -15.02 -1.53
N THR A 193 -18.36 -13.97 -1.98
CA THR A 193 -17.72 -12.73 -2.41
C THR A 193 -17.57 -11.78 -1.22
N GLN A 194 -16.34 -11.30 -1.01
CA GLN A 194 -15.99 -10.33 0.01
C GLN A 194 -15.37 -9.12 -0.67
N THR A 195 -15.53 -7.93 -0.09
CA THR A 195 -14.84 -6.73 -0.55
C THR A 195 -13.67 -6.41 0.36
N VAL A 196 -12.53 -6.09 -0.25
CA VAL A 196 -11.36 -5.52 0.43
C VAL A 196 -11.04 -4.21 -0.25
N GLU A 197 -11.16 -3.11 0.48
CA GLU A 197 -10.77 -1.79 0.00
C GLU A 197 -9.47 -1.38 0.68
N ILE A 198 -8.55 -0.81 -0.08
CA ILE A 198 -7.38 -0.11 0.43
C ILE A 198 -7.52 1.37 0.12
N SER A 199 -7.10 2.23 1.06
CA SER A 199 -7.08 3.67 0.82
C SER A 199 -5.97 4.36 1.61
N THR A 200 -5.39 5.40 1.00
CA THR A 200 -4.42 6.29 1.63
C THR A 200 -4.66 7.73 1.20
N LEU A 201 -4.27 8.67 2.07
CA LEU A 201 -4.23 10.10 1.79
C LEU A 201 -2.87 10.63 2.24
N GLU A 202 -2.19 11.30 1.32
CA GLU A 202 -0.87 11.90 1.53
C GLU A 202 -0.89 13.34 1.01
N ASP A 203 -0.47 14.31 1.82
CA ASP A 203 -0.49 15.73 1.50
C ASP A 203 0.82 16.46 1.83
N GLY A 204 1.89 15.71 2.06
CA GLY A 204 3.19 16.27 2.39
C GLY A 204 3.88 16.97 1.22
N ASP A 205 4.81 17.86 1.55
CA ASP A 205 5.51 18.67 0.57
C ASP A 205 6.24 17.86 -0.50
N ALA A 206 6.88 16.73 -0.10
CA ALA A 206 7.65 15.91 -1.02
C ALA A 206 6.76 15.16 -2.02
N ILE A 207 5.65 14.57 -1.57
CA ILE A 207 4.72 13.87 -2.47
C ILE A 207 4.00 14.87 -3.37
N CYS A 208 3.60 16.02 -2.85
CA CYS A 208 2.98 17.08 -3.64
C CYS A 208 3.90 17.58 -4.75
N ALA A 209 5.19 17.77 -4.45
CA ALA A 209 6.18 18.14 -5.46
C ALA A 209 6.34 17.06 -6.54
N ALA A 210 6.34 15.77 -6.13
CA ALA A 210 6.49 14.64 -7.06
C ALA A 210 5.32 14.47 -8.03
N ILE A 211 4.09 14.80 -7.60
CA ILE A 211 2.88 14.71 -8.44
C ILE A 211 2.54 16.02 -9.18
N GLY A 212 3.36 17.05 -9.08
CA GLY A 212 3.16 18.31 -9.78
C GLY A 212 2.35 19.36 -9.01
N GLY A 213 2.16 19.17 -7.70
CA GLY A 213 1.56 20.13 -6.78
C GLY A 213 0.34 19.62 -6.02
N CYS A 214 0.07 20.22 -4.87
CA CYS A 214 -1.16 20.10 -4.10
C CYS A 214 -1.82 21.49 -3.99
N PRO A 215 -3.14 21.65 -3.90
CA PRO A 215 -4.20 20.66 -3.97
C PRO A 215 -4.52 20.19 -5.40
N PRO A 216 -5.13 19.00 -5.60
CA PRO A 216 -5.59 18.10 -4.53
C PRO A 216 -4.43 17.30 -3.93
N PRO A 217 -4.57 16.82 -2.67
CA PRO A 217 -3.61 15.89 -2.09
C PRO A 217 -3.60 14.56 -2.86
N PHE A 218 -2.52 13.80 -2.72
CA PHE A 218 -2.47 12.47 -3.27
C PHE A 218 -3.43 11.56 -2.51
N GLN A 219 -4.48 11.11 -3.17
CA GLN A 219 -5.45 10.17 -2.62
C GLN A 219 -5.55 8.94 -3.51
N PHE A 220 -5.47 7.78 -2.90
CA PHE A 220 -5.58 6.52 -3.59
C PHE A 220 -6.62 5.64 -2.89
N SER A 221 -7.51 5.04 -3.66
CA SER A 221 -8.45 4.03 -3.18
C SER A 221 -8.69 2.98 -4.25
N VAL A 222 -8.67 1.72 -3.84
CA VAL A 222 -8.97 0.57 -4.72
C VAL A 222 -9.81 -0.44 -3.96
N VAL A 223 -10.86 -0.91 -4.63
CA VAL A 223 -11.71 -2.00 -4.15
C VAL A 223 -11.36 -3.29 -4.89
N TYR A 224 -11.11 -4.34 -4.13
CA TYR A 224 -10.90 -5.70 -4.61
C TYR A 224 -12.13 -6.55 -4.27
N ASN A 225 -12.58 -7.36 -5.24
CA ASN A 225 -13.56 -8.40 -5.04
C ASN A 225 -12.84 -9.74 -4.85
N VAL A 226 -12.93 -10.32 -3.67
CA VAL A 226 -12.31 -11.61 -3.36
C VAL A 226 -13.39 -12.69 -3.30
N ILE A 227 -13.34 -13.62 -4.26
CA ILE A 227 -14.28 -14.72 -4.38
C ILE A 227 -13.66 -15.97 -3.77
N VAL A 228 -14.21 -16.44 -2.65
CA VAL A 228 -13.71 -17.60 -1.89
C VAL A 228 -14.57 -18.81 -2.19
N HIS A 229 -13.96 -19.86 -2.79
CA HIS A 229 -14.61 -21.11 -3.20
C HIS A 229 -14.56 -22.21 -2.15
#